data_d40f40d16ba019714bec80b3bf8c0e7e
#
_entry.id   d40f40d16ba019714bec80b3bf8c0e7e
#
_cell.length_a   1.000
_cell.length_b   1.000
_cell.length_c   1.000
_cell.angle_alpha   90.00
_cell.angle_beta   90.00
_cell.angle_gamma   90.00
#
_symmetry.space_group_name_H-M   'P 1'
#
loop_
_entity.id
_entity.type
_entity.pdbx_description
1 polymer ?
#
loop_
_entity_poly.entity_id
_entity_poly.type
_entity_poly.pdbx_seq_one_letter_code
_entity_poly.pdbx_strand_id
1 'polypeptide(L)'
;MTGPLVVTAPPAVDPSHDCVLCPRLSGHIAAWRTKEPDWHNGPVPTWLPPQGENAVRLLIVGLAPGARGANRTGRPFTGDASGEALFAGLDRHGLARGHRPGSAGEGVDLIGTAITNAVRCVPPENRPVAAEINACRAYLEPTLARFAKLQAVLTLGKIAHDACIRALGGRVSAHPFGHGAQTALNGLTIVSSYHCSRYNMNTGRLTEAMFDAVIADVAGMVQGR
;
A
#
# COMPACT_ATOMS: atom_id res chain seq x y z
N MET A 1 -38.39 -3.31 28.44
CA MET A 1 -37.20 -2.46 28.67
C MET A 1 -36.21 -2.72 27.56
N THR A 2 -36.23 -1.91 26.53
CA THR A 2 -35.31 -1.98 25.39
C THR A 2 -34.06 -1.15 25.76
N GLY A 3 -32.94 -1.84 26.01
CA GLY A 3 -31.66 -1.17 26.24
C GLY A 3 -31.21 -0.39 25.01
N PRO A 4 -30.43 0.69 25.15
CA PRO A 4 -29.97 1.48 24.04
C PRO A 4 -29.07 0.63 23.12
N LEU A 5 -29.38 0.63 21.83
CA LEU A 5 -28.48 0.12 20.78
C LEU A 5 -27.15 0.87 20.88
N VAL A 6 -26.11 0.18 21.30
CA VAL A 6 -24.74 0.70 21.22
C VAL A 6 -24.41 0.77 19.74
N VAL A 7 -24.55 1.94 19.14
CA VAL A 7 -24.03 2.22 17.79
C VAL A 7 -22.51 2.24 17.94
N THR A 8 -21.86 1.11 17.67
CA THR A 8 -20.42 1.07 17.54
C THR A 8 -20.03 1.91 16.34
N ALA A 9 -19.17 2.92 16.55
CA ALA A 9 -18.59 3.68 15.44
C ALA A 9 -17.98 2.70 14.43
N PRO A 10 -18.09 2.98 13.11
CA PRO A 10 -17.46 2.12 12.11
C PRO A 10 -15.95 1.99 12.44
N PRO A 11 -15.36 0.80 12.23
CA PRO A 11 -13.95 0.59 12.52
C PRO A 11 -13.11 1.64 11.78
N ALA A 12 -12.13 2.22 12.47
CA ALA A 12 -11.22 3.18 11.87
C ALA A 12 -10.54 2.56 10.64
N VAL A 13 -10.53 3.27 9.51
CA VAL A 13 -9.98 2.78 8.24
C VAL A 13 -8.45 2.67 8.29
N ASP A 14 -7.81 3.59 9.03
CA ASP A 14 -6.37 3.56 9.28
C ASP A 14 -6.12 3.38 10.79
N PRO A 15 -5.06 2.65 11.20
CA PRO A 15 -4.72 2.49 12.61
C PRO A 15 -4.34 3.82 13.26
N SER A 16 -4.66 3.98 14.54
CA SER A 16 -4.16 5.12 15.31
C SER A 16 -2.63 5.09 15.39
N HIS A 17 -2.01 6.25 15.61
CA HIS A 17 -0.55 6.36 15.75
C HIS A 17 0.02 5.44 16.84
N ASP A 18 -0.76 5.14 17.87
CA ASP A 18 -0.39 4.29 19.01
C ASP A 18 -1.04 2.90 18.96
N CYS A 19 -1.32 2.38 17.77
CA CYS A 19 -1.85 1.03 17.59
C CYS A 19 -0.94 -0.04 18.22
N VAL A 20 -1.53 -0.90 19.06
CA VAL A 20 -0.83 -1.97 19.81
C VAL A 20 -1.26 -3.38 19.39
N LEU A 21 -2.00 -3.55 18.30
CA LEU A 21 -2.48 -4.86 17.84
C LEU A 21 -1.36 -5.88 17.59
N CYS A 22 -0.14 -5.42 17.30
CA CYS A 22 1.01 -6.25 17.01
C CYS A 22 2.13 -5.93 18.01
N PRO A 23 2.26 -6.64 19.16
CA PRO A 23 3.23 -6.30 20.21
C PRO A 23 4.69 -6.19 19.71
N ARG A 24 5.12 -7.07 18.78
CA ARG A 24 6.46 -7.02 18.19
C ARG A 24 6.66 -5.73 17.37
N LEU A 25 5.66 -5.30 16.61
CA LEU A 25 5.76 -4.08 15.80
C LEU A 25 5.66 -2.82 16.65
N SER A 26 4.76 -2.78 17.62
CA SER A 26 4.66 -1.63 18.55
C SER A 26 5.92 -1.45 19.39
N GLY A 27 6.53 -2.55 19.87
CA GLY A 27 7.84 -2.50 20.53
C GLY A 27 8.96 -2.03 19.61
N HIS A 28 8.96 -2.45 18.35
CA HIS A 28 9.94 -1.98 17.36
C HIS A 28 9.78 -0.49 17.04
N ILE A 29 8.54 0.00 16.91
CA ILE A 29 8.22 1.43 16.74
C ILE A 29 8.68 2.22 17.97
N ALA A 30 8.45 1.73 19.19
CA ALA A 30 8.91 2.40 20.42
C ALA A 30 10.44 2.58 20.43
N ALA A 31 11.19 1.57 19.99
CA ALA A 31 12.64 1.68 19.82
C ALA A 31 13.05 2.73 18.78
N TRP A 32 12.30 2.84 17.66
CA TRP A 32 12.52 3.89 16.67
C TRP A 32 12.19 5.28 17.20
N ARG A 33 11.12 5.45 17.98
CA ARG A 33 10.76 6.72 18.65
C ARG A 33 11.87 7.23 19.57
N THR A 34 12.53 6.32 20.25
CA THR A 34 13.69 6.67 21.10
C THR A 34 14.92 7.05 20.28
N LYS A 35 15.18 6.32 19.19
CA LYS A 35 16.37 6.49 18.37
C LYS A 35 16.30 7.71 17.45
N GLU A 36 15.14 7.95 16.85
CA GLU A 36 14.90 8.98 15.83
C GLU A 36 13.59 9.72 16.17
N PRO A 37 13.57 10.57 17.21
CA PRO A 37 12.35 11.16 17.76
C PRO A 37 11.59 12.06 16.77
N ASP A 38 12.27 12.63 15.80
CA ASP A 38 11.69 13.55 14.80
C ASP A 38 11.04 12.81 13.61
N TRP A 39 11.14 11.46 13.58
CA TRP A 39 10.51 10.69 12.52
C TRP A 39 9.05 10.39 12.87
N HIS A 40 8.26 10.02 11.86
CA HIS A 40 6.85 9.63 12.06
C HIS A 40 6.69 8.49 13.08
N ASN A 41 7.51 7.43 12.97
CA ASN A 41 7.59 6.30 13.92
C ASN A 41 6.22 5.81 14.40
N GLY A 42 5.36 5.44 13.48
CA GLY A 42 4.01 4.98 13.74
C GLY A 42 3.45 4.15 12.58
N PRO A 43 2.22 3.64 12.73
CA PRO A 43 1.49 3.10 11.60
C PRO A 43 1.36 4.16 10.50
N VAL A 44 1.74 3.79 9.28
CA VAL A 44 1.67 4.69 8.12
C VAL A 44 0.27 4.63 7.52
N PRO A 45 -0.47 5.76 7.50
CA PRO A 45 -1.82 5.80 6.96
C PRO A 45 -1.85 5.63 5.45
N THR A 46 -3.04 5.40 4.89
CA THR A 46 -3.25 5.42 3.45
C THR A 46 -3.02 6.82 2.91
N TRP A 47 -2.17 6.95 1.90
CA TRP A 47 -1.94 8.20 1.19
C TRP A 47 -3.01 8.38 0.12
N LEU A 48 -3.78 9.45 0.24
CA LEU A 48 -4.87 9.80 -0.66
C LEU A 48 -4.45 10.88 -1.67
N PRO A 49 -5.11 10.93 -2.84
CA PRO A 49 -4.94 12.06 -3.75
C PRO A 49 -5.52 13.35 -3.14
N PRO A 50 -5.05 14.54 -3.55
CA PRO A 50 -5.57 15.83 -3.05
C PRO A 50 -7.09 15.98 -3.20
N GLN A 51 -7.70 15.30 -4.17
CA GLN A 51 -9.15 15.32 -4.42
C GLN A 51 -9.94 14.41 -3.46
N GLY A 52 -9.25 13.70 -2.55
CA GLY A 52 -9.86 12.85 -1.54
C GLY A 52 -10.33 11.49 -2.06
N GLU A 53 -11.05 10.77 -1.20
CA GLU A 53 -11.45 9.36 -1.41
C GLU A 53 -12.32 9.14 -2.64
N ASN A 54 -13.23 10.08 -2.93
CA ASN A 54 -14.16 9.99 -4.07
C ASN A 54 -13.48 10.06 -5.45
N ALA A 55 -12.21 10.44 -5.50
CA ALA A 55 -11.42 10.45 -6.73
C ALA A 55 -10.69 9.11 -6.98
N VAL A 56 -10.57 8.24 -5.96
CA VAL A 56 -9.75 7.02 -6.04
C VAL A 56 -10.38 5.97 -6.95
N ARG A 57 -9.66 5.60 -7.99
CA ARG A 57 -9.99 4.51 -8.93
C ARG A 57 -8.95 3.39 -8.88
N LEU A 58 -7.71 3.70 -8.47
CA LEU A 58 -6.61 2.76 -8.28
C LEU A 58 -6.16 2.77 -6.83
N LEU A 59 -6.02 1.59 -6.21
CA LEU A 59 -5.34 1.42 -4.94
C LEU A 59 -4.04 0.63 -5.18
N ILE A 60 -2.91 1.19 -4.76
CA ILE A 60 -1.63 0.49 -4.76
C ILE A 60 -1.35 -0.03 -3.35
N VAL A 61 -1.04 -1.32 -3.25
CA VAL A 61 -0.79 -1.98 -1.97
C VAL A 61 0.62 -2.57 -1.96
N GLY A 62 1.47 -2.01 -1.08
CA GLY A 62 2.80 -2.54 -0.77
C GLY A 62 2.80 -3.54 0.39
N LEU A 63 3.98 -3.99 0.79
CA LEU A 63 4.16 -4.91 1.90
C LEU A 63 4.03 -4.22 3.26
N ALA A 64 4.95 -3.31 3.55
CA ALA A 64 5.11 -2.61 4.82
C ALA A 64 6.02 -1.39 4.67
N PRO A 65 5.98 -0.41 5.60
CA PRO A 65 6.89 0.72 5.61
C PRO A 65 8.35 0.30 5.73
N GLY A 66 9.22 0.92 4.92
CA GLY A 66 10.67 0.83 5.10
C GLY A 66 11.13 1.72 6.25
N ALA A 67 12.17 1.28 7.00
CA ALA A 67 12.63 1.99 8.21
C ALA A 67 13.04 3.44 7.94
N ARG A 68 13.88 3.68 6.93
CA ARG A 68 14.36 5.04 6.56
C ARG A 68 13.47 5.72 5.52
N GLY A 69 12.46 5.00 4.99
CA GLY A 69 11.46 5.48 4.05
C GLY A 69 10.18 5.92 4.77
N ALA A 70 9.10 5.19 4.54
CA ALA A 70 7.76 5.54 5.04
C ALA A 70 7.67 5.61 6.58
N ASN A 71 8.47 4.84 7.34
CA ASN A 71 8.51 4.99 8.80
C ASN A 71 9.06 6.36 9.23
N ARG A 72 9.98 6.94 8.45
CA ARG A 72 10.49 8.29 8.68
C ARG A 72 9.51 9.37 8.24
N THR A 73 8.92 9.20 7.06
CA THR A 73 8.15 10.27 6.41
C THR A 73 6.65 10.27 6.75
N GLY A 74 6.10 9.14 7.23
CA GLY A 74 4.66 8.96 7.43
C GLY A 74 3.86 8.75 6.13
N ARG A 75 4.52 8.61 4.97
CA ARG A 75 3.87 8.37 3.68
C ARG A 75 4.38 7.10 3.01
N PRO A 76 3.49 6.22 2.49
CA PRO A 76 3.90 5.00 1.81
C PRO A 76 4.83 5.29 0.63
N PHE A 77 5.87 4.48 0.46
CA PHE A 77 6.84 4.55 -0.64
C PHE A 77 7.66 5.84 -0.74
N THR A 78 7.61 6.76 0.23
CA THR A 78 8.47 7.95 0.19
C THR A 78 9.79 7.69 0.94
N GLY A 79 10.84 8.39 0.51
CA GLY A 79 12.14 8.39 1.19
C GLY A 79 13.05 7.20 0.88
N ASP A 80 12.72 6.34 -0.09
CA ASP A 80 13.56 5.20 -0.50
C ASP A 80 13.52 4.93 -2.01
N ALA A 81 14.38 4.01 -2.47
CA ALA A 81 14.52 3.68 -3.90
C ALA A 81 13.28 2.99 -4.51
N SER A 82 12.43 2.35 -3.70
CA SER A 82 11.18 1.74 -4.20
C SER A 82 10.20 2.82 -4.61
N GLY A 83 10.16 3.91 -3.84
CA GLY A 83 9.37 5.08 -4.17
C GLY A 83 9.83 5.77 -5.44
N GLU A 84 11.14 5.89 -5.64
CA GLU A 84 11.70 6.48 -6.86
C GLU A 84 11.17 5.76 -8.12
N ALA A 85 11.28 4.44 -8.16
CA ALA A 85 10.79 3.64 -9.30
C ALA A 85 9.25 3.73 -9.46
N LEU A 86 8.51 3.71 -8.34
CA LEU A 86 7.06 3.78 -8.37
C LEU A 86 6.58 5.14 -8.89
N PHE A 87 7.06 6.24 -8.32
CA PHE A 87 6.57 7.57 -8.68
C PHE A 87 6.99 7.99 -10.09
N ALA A 88 8.17 7.57 -10.57
CA ALA A 88 8.56 7.77 -11.96
C ALA A 88 7.58 7.11 -12.94
N GLY A 89 7.16 5.87 -12.66
CA GLY A 89 6.15 5.18 -13.45
C GLY A 89 4.77 5.83 -13.37
N LEU A 90 4.31 6.17 -12.16
CA LEU A 90 3.00 6.81 -11.97
C LEU A 90 2.91 8.18 -12.67
N ASP A 91 3.96 9.00 -12.59
CA ASP A 91 4.01 10.32 -13.24
C ASP A 91 3.97 10.18 -14.77
N ARG A 92 4.74 9.25 -15.34
CA ARG A 92 4.78 8.96 -16.78
C ARG A 92 3.41 8.57 -17.34
N HIS A 93 2.61 7.83 -16.56
CA HIS A 93 1.30 7.35 -16.97
C HIS A 93 0.11 8.18 -16.42
N GLY A 94 0.38 9.37 -15.84
CA GLY A 94 -0.66 10.31 -15.41
C GLY A 94 -1.45 9.86 -14.17
N LEU A 95 -0.88 8.95 -13.35
CA LEU A 95 -1.43 8.51 -12.06
C LEU A 95 -0.83 9.29 -10.87
N ALA A 96 0.19 10.10 -11.14
CA ALA A 96 0.76 11.08 -10.23
C ALA A 96 1.28 12.27 -11.03
N ARG A 97 1.70 13.32 -10.34
CA ARG A 97 2.42 14.47 -10.92
C ARG A 97 3.41 15.05 -9.92
N GLY A 98 4.42 15.75 -10.45
CA GLY A 98 5.40 16.46 -9.63
C GLY A 98 6.56 15.59 -9.17
N HIS A 99 6.71 14.36 -9.71
CA HIS A 99 7.89 13.54 -9.47
C HIS A 99 9.13 14.24 -10.04
N ARG A 100 10.21 14.24 -9.27
CA ARG A 100 11.54 14.69 -9.68
C ARG A 100 12.55 13.60 -9.36
N PRO A 101 13.43 13.24 -10.29
CA PRO A 101 14.47 12.24 -10.04
C PRO A 101 15.25 12.55 -8.75
N GLY A 102 15.41 11.58 -7.90
CA GLY A 102 16.07 11.72 -6.60
C GLY A 102 15.21 12.31 -5.48
N SER A 103 13.96 12.72 -5.74
CA SER A 103 13.06 13.28 -4.72
C SER A 103 12.46 12.23 -3.79
N ALA A 104 12.59 10.94 -4.15
CA ALA A 104 12.01 9.82 -3.41
C ALA A 104 10.54 10.04 -2.99
N GLY A 105 9.74 10.63 -3.91
CA GLY A 105 8.31 10.90 -3.72
C GLY A 105 7.99 12.21 -2.99
N GLU A 106 8.97 13.04 -2.69
CA GLU A 106 8.73 14.37 -2.14
C GLU A 106 8.13 15.30 -3.20
N GLY A 107 7.07 16.03 -2.84
CA GLY A 107 6.36 16.94 -3.75
C GLY A 107 5.44 16.25 -4.78
N VAL A 108 5.22 14.94 -4.67
CA VAL A 108 4.32 14.19 -5.54
C VAL A 108 2.87 14.36 -5.09
N ASP A 109 1.98 14.66 -6.04
CA ASP A 109 0.53 14.56 -5.91
C ASP A 109 0.01 13.33 -6.67
N LEU A 110 -0.78 12.49 -6.00
CA LEU A 110 -1.45 11.36 -6.63
C LEU A 110 -2.68 11.81 -7.43
N ILE A 111 -2.96 11.14 -8.55
CA ILE A 111 -4.12 11.44 -9.42
C ILE A 111 -4.98 10.17 -9.53
N GLY A 112 -6.20 10.21 -8.98
CA GLY A 112 -7.12 9.08 -8.98
C GLY A 112 -6.58 7.82 -8.32
N THR A 113 -5.48 7.93 -7.60
CA THR A 113 -4.69 6.84 -7.03
C THR A 113 -4.54 7.02 -5.52
N ALA A 114 -4.68 5.94 -4.76
CA ALA A 114 -4.29 5.89 -3.35
C ALA A 114 -3.19 4.85 -3.15
N ILE A 115 -2.36 5.02 -2.13
CA ILE A 115 -1.26 4.09 -1.81
C ILE A 115 -1.34 3.68 -0.34
N THR A 116 -1.19 2.39 -0.09
CA THR A 116 -1.18 1.81 1.25
C THR A 116 -0.23 0.62 1.36
N ASN A 117 -0.15 0.00 2.53
CA ASN A 117 0.57 -1.24 2.76
C ASN A 117 -0.32 -2.30 3.42
N ALA A 118 -0.05 -3.57 3.17
CA ALA A 118 -0.72 -4.70 3.83
C ALA A 118 -0.46 -4.70 5.34
N VAL A 119 0.73 -4.27 5.78
CA VAL A 119 1.10 -4.03 7.17
C VAL A 119 1.45 -2.55 7.32
N ARG A 120 0.81 -1.85 8.25
CA ARG A 120 0.95 -0.38 8.39
C ARG A 120 2.18 0.05 9.17
N CYS A 121 2.80 -0.84 9.93
CA CYS A 121 3.96 -0.57 10.78
C CYS A 121 5.24 -1.11 10.17
N VAL A 122 6.37 -0.42 10.40
CA VAL A 122 7.69 -0.91 10.01
C VAL A 122 8.03 -2.20 10.77
N PRO A 123 8.29 -3.32 10.07
CA PRO A 123 8.72 -4.54 10.75
C PRO A 123 10.25 -4.61 10.86
N PRO A 124 10.80 -5.29 11.89
CA PRO A 124 12.22 -5.64 11.91
C PRO A 124 12.64 -6.30 10.59
N GLU A 125 13.82 -5.92 10.08
CA GLU A 125 14.41 -6.45 8.84
C GLU A 125 13.51 -6.34 7.58
N ASN A 126 12.52 -5.45 7.60
CA ASN A 126 11.48 -5.32 6.57
C ASN A 126 10.69 -6.62 6.33
N ARG A 127 10.55 -7.46 7.36
CA ARG A 127 9.89 -8.78 7.29
C ARG A 127 8.77 -8.88 8.32
N PRO A 128 7.52 -8.61 7.92
CA PRO A 128 6.37 -8.88 8.78
C PRO A 128 6.14 -10.39 8.88
N VAL A 129 5.64 -10.86 10.03
CA VAL A 129 5.23 -12.24 10.23
C VAL A 129 3.75 -12.44 9.89
N ALA A 130 3.33 -13.68 9.68
CA ALA A 130 1.95 -13.99 9.26
C ALA A 130 0.88 -13.45 10.25
N ALA A 131 1.16 -13.49 11.55
CA ALA A 131 0.26 -12.97 12.57
C ALA A 131 0.02 -11.46 12.40
N GLU A 132 1.05 -10.67 12.06
CA GLU A 132 0.98 -9.23 11.85
C GLU A 132 0.21 -8.88 10.57
N ILE A 133 0.43 -9.64 9.49
CA ILE A 133 -0.31 -9.49 8.25
C ILE A 133 -1.80 -9.77 8.49
N ASN A 134 -2.12 -10.83 9.24
CA ASN A 134 -3.48 -11.19 9.58
C ASN A 134 -4.15 -10.15 10.51
N ALA A 135 -3.46 -9.66 11.53
CA ALA A 135 -3.99 -8.64 12.42
C ALA A 135 -4.23 -7.31 11.67
N CYS A 136 -3.28 -6.90 10.81
CA CYS A 136 -3.37 -5.65 10.07
C CYS A 136 -4.43 -5.68 8.95
N ARG A 137 -4.93 -6.87 8.57
CA ARG A 137 -6.05 -7.03 7.63
C ARG A 137 -7.31 -6.30 8.08
N ALA A 138 -7.54 -6.16 9.39
CA ALA A 138 -8.63 -5.38 9.95
C ALA A 138 -8.67 -3.92 9.45
N TYR A 139 -7.55 -3.39 8.95
CA TYR A 139 -7.46 -2.08 8.32
C TYR A 139 -7.44 -2.15 6.78
N LEU A 140 -6.95 -3.26 6.21
CA LEU A 140 -6.91 -3.40 4.75
C LEU A 140 -8.31 -3.64 4.17
N GLU A 141 -9.15 -4.43 4.82
CA GLU A 141 -10.54 -4.69 4.43
C GLU A 141 -11.36 -3.40 4.31
N PRO A 142 -11.47 -2.54 5.34
CA PRO A 142 -12.19 -1.28 5.22
C PRO A 142 -11.51 -0.30 4.26
N THR A 143 -10.18 -0.35 4.09
CA THR A 143 -9.48 0.47 3.09
C THR A 143 -9.92 0.10 1.67
N LEU A 144 -10.07 -1.17 1.35
CA LEU A 144 -10.56 -1.63 0.04
C LEU A 144 -12.04 -1.26 -0.19
N ALA A 145 -12.84 -1.29 0.87
CA ALA A 145 -14.28 -1.03 0.80
C ALA A 145 -14.65 0.47 0.73
N ARG A 146 -13.78 1.36 1.21
CA ARG A 146 -14.11 2.79 1.35
C ARG A 146 -14.18 3.58 0.04
N PHE A 147 -13.53 3.09 -1.01
CA PHE A 147 -13.44 3.82 -2.28
C PHE A 147 -14.56 3.44 -3.24
N ALA A 148 -15.61 4.24 -3.27
CA ALA A 148 -16.81 3.96 -4.07
C ALA A 148 -16.55 3.85 -5.60
N LYS A 149 -15.43 4.39 -6.09
CA LYS A 149 -15.05 4.36 -7.52
C LYS A 149 -13.84 3.48 -7.80
N LEU A 150 -13.41 2.64 -6.84
CA LEU A 150 -12.28 1.74 -7.02
C LEU A 150 -12.58 0.76 -8.17
N GLN A 151 -11.65 0.66 -9.11
CA GLN A 151 -11.72 -0.22 -10.28
C GLN A 151 -10.61 -1.27 -10.27
N ALA A 152 -9.41 -0.87 -9.84
CA ALA A 152 -8.25 -1.72 -9.84
C ALA A 152 -7.44 -1.63 -8.55
N VAL A 153 -6.79 -2.74 -8.19
CA VAL A 153 -5.81 -2.83 -7.10
C VAL A 153 -4.49 -3.32 -7.67
N LEU A 154 -3.44 -2.52 -7.59
CA LEU A 154 -2.08 -2.94 -7.92
C LEU A 154 -1.37 -3.43 -6.67
N THR A 155 -0.97 -4.69 -6.64
CA THR A 155 -0.26 -5.30 -5.52
C THR A 155 1.23 -5.43 -5.84
N LEU A 156 2.09 -4.89 -4.97
CA LEU A 156 3.53 -4.90 -5.13
C LEU A 156 4.16 -5.99 -4.26
N GLY A 157 4.34 -7.17 -4.86
CA GLY A 157 4.89 -8.38 -4.24
C GLY A 157 3.83 -9.38 -3.77
N LYS A 158 4.26 -10.64 -3.66
CA LYS A 158 3.36 -11.78 -3.32
C LYS A 158 2.61 -11.59 -2.00
N ILE A 159 3.25 -11.05 -0.96
CA ILE A 159 2.60 -10.90 0.35
C ILE A 159 1.48 -9.86 0.27
N ALA A 160 1.70 -8.75 -0.43
CA ALA A 160 0.67 -7.73 -0.65
C ALA A 160 -0.50 -8.30 -1.46
N HIS A 161 -0.22 -9.07 -2.50
CA HIS A 161 -1.22 -9.79 -3.29
C HIS A 161 -2.06 -10.73 -2.41
N ASP A 162 -1.41 -11.65 -1.70
CA ASP A 162 -2.09 -12.63 -0.84
C ASP A 162 -2.94 -11.95 0.25
N ALA A 163 -2.46 -10.82 0.80
CA ALA A 163 -3.20 -10.03 1.78
C ALA A 163 -4.46 -9.40 1.17
N CYS A 164 -4.36 -8.83 -0.04
CA CYS A 164 -5.51 -8.26 -0.76
C CYS A 164 -6.55 -9.33 -1.13
N ILE A 165 -6.11 -10.49 -1.66
CA ILE A 165 -7.02 -11.59 -1.99
C ILE A 165 -7.80 -12.01 -0.73
N ARG A 166 -7.13 -12.19 0.42
CA ARG A 166 -7.80 -12.56 1.67
C ARG A 166 -8.71 -11.46 2.20
N ALA A 167 -8.30 -10.20 2.10
CA ALA A 167 -9.11 -9.06 2.53
C ALA A 167 -10.40 -8.91 1.70
N LEU A 168 -10.36 -9.35 0.45
CA LEU A 168 -11.53 -9.43 -0.44
C LEU A 168 -12.32 -10.75 -0.30
N GLY A 169 -12.01 -11.58 0.70
CA GLY A 169 -12.70 -12.86 0.95
C GLY A 169 -12.33 -13.99 -0.04
N GLY A 170 -11.33 -13.79 -0.90
CA GLY A 170 -10.87 -14.76 -1.86
C GLY A 170 -9.93 -15.82 -1.27
N ARG A 171 -9.81 -16.97 -1.96
CA ARG A 171 -8.81 -18.00 -1.65
C ARG A 171 -7.57 -17.78 -2.52
N VAL A 172 -6.39 -17.62 -1.90
CA VAL A 172 -5.12 -17.35 -2.59
C VAL A 172 -4.79 -18.40 -3.65
N SER A 173 -5.14 -19.66 -3.41
CA SER A 173 -4.93 -20.75 -4.39
C SER A 173 -5.75 -20.61 -5.68
N ALA A 174 -6.87 -19.91 -5.63
CA ALA A 174 -7.71 -19.63 -6.80
C ALA A 174 -7.23 -18.38 -7.59
N HIS A 175 -6.36 -17.59 -6.99
CA HIS A 175 -5.83 -16.34 -7.56
C HIS A 175 -4.30 -16.32 -7.40
N PRO A 176 -3.55 -17.11 -8.20
CA PRO A 176 -2.11 -17.23 -8.04
C PRO A 176 -1.38 -15.93 -8.36
N PHE A 177 -0.38 -15.60 -7.54
CA PHE A 177 0.50 -14.46 -7.79
C PHE A 177 1.40 -14.72 -9.01
N GLY A 178 1.51 -13.72 -9.89
CA GLY A 178 2.47 -13.66 -10.98
C GLY A 178 2.74 -12.20 -11.35
N HIS A 179 3.93 -11.87 -11.84
CA HIS A 179 4.18 -10.54 -12.37
C HIS A 179 3.33 -10.29 -13.63
N GLY A 180 2.60 -9.18 -13.68
CA GLY A 180 1.65 -8.88 -14.75
C GLY A 180 0.35 -9.69 -14.69
N ALA A 181 0.21 -10.63 -13.73
CA ALA A 181 -1.02 -11.41 -13.60
C ALA A 181 -2.19 -10.52 -13.17
N GLN A 182 -3.33 -10.75 -13.79
CA GLN A 182 -4.59 -10.05 -13.51
C GLN A 182 -5.65 -11.06 -13.08
N THR A 183 -6.43 -10.71 -12.08
CA THR A 183 -7.56 -11.52 -11.63
C THR A 183 -8.73 -10.63 -11.21
N ALA A 184 -9.95 -11.06 -11.52
CA ALA A 184 -11.15 -10.37 -11.09
C ALA A 184 -11.66 -10.94 -9.76
N LEU A 185 -11.97 -10.08 -8.80
CA LEU A 185 -12.56 -10.48 -7.52
C LEU A 185 -13.45 -9.34 -6.98
N ASN A 186 -14.71 -9.66 -6.67
CA ASN A 186 -15.69 -8.70 -6.13
C ASN A 186 -15.84 -7.40 -6.96
N GLY A 187 -15.80 -7.51 -8.28
CA GLY A 187 -15.94 -6.35 -9.20
C GLY A 187 -14.67 -5.52 -9.36
N LEU A 188 -13.56 -5.90 -8.70
CA LEU A 188 -12.25 -5.25 -8.82
C LEU A 188 -11.32 -6.09 -9.70
N THR A 189 -10.47 -5.42 -10.47
CA THR A 189 -9.32 -6.07 -11.13
C THR A 189 -8.09 -5.95 -10.23
N ILE A 190 -7.56 -7.10 -9.79
CA ILE A 190 -6.30 -7.16 -9.02
C ILE A 190 -5.16 -7.44 -10.00
N VAL A 191 -4.23 -6.51 -10.11
CA VAL A 191 -3.02 -6.63 -10.92
C VAL A 191 -1.83 -6.84 -9.99
N SER A 192 -0.95 -7.77 -10.33
CA SER A 192 0.19 -8.15 -9.49
C SER A 192 1.50 -7.81 -10.15
N SER A 193 2.42 -7.22 -9.39
CA SER A 193 3.80 -6.98 -9.82
C SER A 193 4.79 -7.54 -8.82
N TYR A 194 5.98 -7.92 -9.27
CA TYR A 194 7.12 -8.00 -8.33
C TYR A 194 7.30 -6.65 -7.66
N HIS A 195 7.76 -6.68 -6.40
CA HIS A 195 8.02 -5.45 -5.65
C HIS A 195 9.16 -4.66 -6.30
N CYS A 196 8.98 -3.35 -6.49
CA CYS A 196 9.96 -2.44 -7.09
C CYS A 196 11.13 -2.08 -6.14
N SER A 197 11.53 -3.02 -5.28
CA SER A 197 12.66 -2.85 -4.37
C SER A 197 13.99 -2.77 -5.13
N ARG A 198 14.95 -2.07 -4.53
CA ARG A 198 16.33 -2.01 -5.06
C ARG A 198 16.89 -3.41 -5.33
N TYR A 199 16.60 -4.39 -4.47
CA TYR A 199 17.06 -5.78 -4.66
C TYR A 199 16.51 -6.37 -5.95
N ASN A 200 15.19 -6.32 -6.19
CA ASN A 200 14.60 -6.88 -7.40
C ASN A 200 15.04 -6.15 -8.68
N MET A 201 15.19 -4.82 -8.60
CA MET A 201 15.68 -4.02 -9.74
C MET A 201 17.15 -4.34 -10.06
N ASN A 202 18.03 -4.38 -9.05
CA ASN A 202 19.46 -4.65 -9.24
C ASN A 202 19.76 -6.10 -9.69
N THR A 203 18.92 -7.06 -9.27
CA THR A 203 19.09 -8.48 -9.68
C THR A 203 18.45 -8.79 -11.03
N GLY A 204 17.78 -7.81 -11.67
CA GLY A 204 17.05 -8.03 -12.93
C GLY A 204 15.78 -8.86 -12.80
N ARG A 205 15.35 -9.22 -11.57
CA ARG A 205 14.07 -9.89 -11.34
C ARG A 205 12.89 -9.03 -11.78
N LEU A 206 13.02 -7.72 -11.64
CA LEU A 206 12.11 -6.70 -12.15
C LEU A 206 12.95 -5.67 -12.91
N THR A 207 12.69 -5.48 -14.20
CA THR A 207 13.29 -4.40 -14.97
C THR A 207 12.38 -3.18 -14.99
N GLU A 208 12.92 -2.00 -15.34
CA GLU A 208 12.11 -0.79 -15.52
C GLU A 208 11.02 -1.00 -16.57
N ALA A 209 11.34 -1.63 -17.71
CA ALA A 209 10.39 -1.90 -18.77
C ALA A 209 9.24 -2.83 -18.29
N MET A 210 9.56 -3.87 -17.52
CA MET A 210 8.56 -4.77 -16.95
C MET A 210 7.63 -4.01 -16.00
N PHE A 211 8.19 -3.15 -15.14
CA PHE A 211 7.40 -2.41 -14.18
C PHE A 211 6.54 -1.33 -14.87
N ASP A 212 7.12 -0.63 -15.84
CA ASP A 212 6.43 0.37 -16.64
C ASP A 212 5.22 -0.22 -17.39
N ALA A 213 5.35 -1.40 -17.96
CA ALA A 213 4.25 -2.11 -18.63
C ALA A 213 3.07 -2.37 -17.67
N VAL A 214 3.34 -2.82 -16.44
CA VAL A 214 2.29 -3.03 -15.43
C VAL A 214 1.63 -1.71 -15.02
N ILE A 215 2.39 -0.63 -14.87
CA ILE A 215 1.83 0.69 -14.56
C ILE A 215 0.97 1.20 -15.73
N ALA A 216 1.41 1.00 -16.99
CA ALA A 216 0.64 1.35 -18.18
C ALA A 216 -0.71 0.60 -18.23
N ASP A 217 -0.69 -0.70 -17.95
CA ASP A 217 -1.90 -1.54 -17.91
C ASP A 217 -2.92 -1.00 -16.89
N VAL A 218 -2.50 -0.77 -15.64
CA VAL A 218 -3.43 -0.26 -14.61
C VAL A 218 -3.89 1.17 -14.92
N ALA A 219 -3.06 2.01 -15.53
CA ALA A 219 -3.45 3.35 -15.97
C ALA A 219 -4.53 3.29 -17.04
N GLY A 220 -4.39 2.40 -18.04
CA GLY A 220 -5.41 2.14 -19.06
C GLY A 220 -6.74 1.75 -18.47
N MET A 221 -6.76 0.84 -17.48
CA MET A 221 -7.98 0.37 -16.80
C MET A 221 -8.73 1.51 -16.11
N VAL A 222 -8.03 2.40 -15.39
CA VAL A 222 -8.68 3.41 -14.53
C VAL A 222 -8.91 4.76 -15.21
N GLN A 223 -8.30 4.97 -16.39
CA GLN A 223 -8.49 6.19 -17.20
C GLN A 223 -9.45 6.00 -18.36
N GLY A 224 -9.94 4.77 -18.61
CA GLY A 224 -10.89 4.47 -19.67
C GLY A 224 -10.28 4.58 -21.08
N ARG A 225 -8.99 4.25 -21.21
CA ARG A 225 -8.25 4.23 -22.48
C ARG A 225 -8.19 2.82 -23.06
#